data_9a306f1aed10de715c0242aa7c8c8e10
#
_entry.id   9a306f1aed10de715c0242aa7c8c8e10
#
_cell.length_a   1.000
_cell.length_b   1.000
_cell.length_c   1.000
_cell.angle_alpha   90.00
_cell.angle_beta   90.00
_cell.angle_gamma   90.00
#
_symmetry.space_group_name_H-M   'P 1'
#
loop_
_entity.id
_entity.type
_entity.pdbx_description
1 polymer ?
#
loop_
_entity_poly.entity_id
_entity_poly.type
_entity_poly.pdbx_seq_one_letter_code
_entity_poly.pdbx_strand_id
1 'polypeptide(L)'
;PMAQYITPVTFGLVFITVVIYGFGFTPLSKLFGVASTEPPGVIIVGESEFSFHLGINLRDHGIPVMMFNLFENTSEKAHEAGFEVFKGNLLSSNDRIYSDLLRYNKCILMTQSFIFNSLAFNELVPEFGLNNVDMMPVSFNDEQARNNLNGP
;
A
#
# COMPACT_ATOMS: atom_id res chain seq x y z
N PRO A 1 -43.69 17.71 -37.41
CA PRO A 1 -43.70 18.39 -36.11
C PRO A 1 -43.05 17.60 -35.00
N MET A 2 -42.99 16.24 -35.06
CA MET A 2 -42.35 15.44 -33.99
C MET A 2 -40.80 15.56 -33.92
N ALA A 3 -40.14 15.81 -35.04
CA ALA A 3 -38.69 15.94 -35.10
C ALA A 3 -38.14 17.09 -34.24
N GLN A 4 -38.93 18.11 -33.97
CA GLN A 4 -38.49 19.27 -33.16
C GLN A 4 -38.29 18.92 -31.66
N TYR A 5 -38.93 17.87 -31.17
CA TYR A 5 -38.82 17.46 -29.77
C TYR A 5 -37.69 16.45 -29.53
N ILE A 6 -37.15 15.83 -30.57
CA ILE A 6 -36.08 14.82 -30.43
C ILE A 6 -34.81 15.43 -29.83
N THR A 7 -34.39 16.57 -30.37
CA THR A 7 -33.17 17.24 -29.91
C THR A 7 -33.22 17.65 -28.43
N PRO A 8 -34.25 18.39 -27.95
CA PRO A 8 -34.30 18.76 -26.53
C PRO A 8 -34.51 17.56 -25.59
N VAL A 9 -35.23 16.52 -26.01
CA VAL A 9 -35.41 15.30 -25.23
C VAL A 9 -34.06 14.56 -25.09
N THR A 10 -33.28 14.45 -26.17
CA THR A 10 -31.97 13.83 -26.14
C THR A 10 -31.00 14.59 -25.22
N PHE A 11 -30.99 15.93 -25.34
CA PHE A 11 -30.18 16.76 -24.44
C PHE A 11 -30.60 16.64 -22.97
N GLY A 12 -31.91 16.62 -22.71
CA GLY A 12 -32.43 16.41 -21.35
C GLY A 12 -32.03 15.06 -20.78
N LEU A 13 -32.12 13.99 -21.59
CA LEU A 13 -31.72 12.65 -21.18
C LEU A 13 -30.20 12.60 -20.84
N VAL A 14 -29.35 13.16 -21.71
CA VAL A 14 -27.89 13.22 -21.48
C VAL A 14 -27.59 14.03 -20.22
N PHE A 15 -28.22 15.18 -20.03
CA PHE A 15 -28.02 16.00 -18.86
C PHE A 15 -28.40 15.26 -17.56
N ILE A 16 -29.57 14.60 -17.55
CA ILE A 16 -30.03 13.83 -16.41
C ILE A 16 -29.06 12.69 -16.08
N THR A 17 -28.62 11.95 -17.11
CA THR A 17 -27.64 10.87 -16.89
C THR A 17 -26.32 11.39 -16.31
N VAL A 18 -25.78 12.49 -16.80
CA VAL A 18 -24.56 13.10 -16.27
C VAL A 18 -24.72 13.53 -14.80
N VAL A 19 -25.87 14.13 -14.47
CA VAL A 19 -26.18 14.53 -13.08
C VAL A 19 -26.29 13.31 -12.16
N ILE A 20 -27.03 12.27 -12.58
CA ILE A 20 -27.19 11.05 -11.79
C ILE A 20 -25.84 10.36 -11.57
N TYR A 21 -25.02 10.19 -12.60
CA TYR A 21 -23.72 9.56 -12.47
C TYR A 21 -22.72 10.44 -11.71
N GLY A 22 -22.71 11.74 -11.94
CA GLY A 22 -21.78 12.66 -11.26
C GLY A 22 -22.05 12.80 -9.77
N PHE A 23 -23.32 12.97 -9.37
CA PHE A 23 -23.67 13.18 -7.96
C PHE A 23 -24.10 11.89 -7.25
N GLY A 24 -24.63 10.90 -7.99
CA GLY A 24 -25.15 9.66 -7.41
C GLY A 24 -24.08 8.65 -7.07
N PHE A 25 -22.93 8.63 -7.77
CA PHE A 25 -21.91 7.61 -7.58
C PHE A 25 -21.26 7.65 -6.20
N THR A 26 -20.96 8.83 -5.69
CA THR A 26 -20.30 8.99 -4.37
C THR A 26 -21.16 8.47 -3.19
N PRO A 27 -22.45 8.84 -3.06
CA PRO A 27 -23.26 8.30 -1.98
C PRO A 27 -23.59 6.81 -2.20
N LEU A 28 -23.70 6.38 -3.43
CA LEU A 28 -24.00 5.00 -3.77
C LEU A 28 -22.83 4.07 -3.43
N SER A 29 -21.58 4.48 -3.69
CA SER A 29 -20.37 3.72 -3.32
C SER A 29 -20.22 3.56 -1.81
N LYS A 30 -20.62 4.57 -1.02
CA LYS A 30 -20.67 4.49 0.44
C LYS A 30 -21.78 3.53 0.93
N LEU A 31 -22.94 3.57 0.29
CA LEU A 31 -24.07 2.70 0.64
C LEU A 31 -23.76 1.22 0.37
N PHE A 32 -23.05 0.93 -0.71
CA PHE A 32 -22.62 -0.44 -1.05
C PHE A 32 -21.36 -0.89 -0.31
N GLY A 33 -20.77 -0.06 0.56
CA GLY A 33 -19.58 -0.42 1.34
C GLY A 33 -18.32 -0.58 0.48
N VAL A 34 -18.34 -0.09 -0.76
CA VAL A 34 -17.17 -0.13 -1.67
C VAL A 34 -16.18 0.98 -1.35
N ALA A 35 -16.65 2.08 -0.73
CA ALA A 35 -15.78 3.11 -0.21
C ALA A 35 -15.36 2.74 1.21
N SER A 36 -14.11 2.31 1.40
CA SER A 36 -13.52 2.13 2.72
C SER A 36 -13.55 3.47 3.47
N THR A 37 -14.18 3.48 4.64
CA THR A 37 -14.23 4.65 5.53
C THR A 37 -13.01 4.69 6.47
N GLU A 38 -12.23 3.62 6.52
CA GLU A 38 -11.01 3.56 7.30
C GLU A 38 -9.87 4.27 6.56
N PRO A 39 -8.99 4.98 7.31
CA PRO A 39 -7.81 5.57 6.69
C PRO A 39 -6.98 4.45 6.03
N PRO A 40 -6.41 4.74 4.87
CA PRO A 40 -5.59 3.77 4.18
C PRO A 40 -4.39 3.38 5.03
N GLY A 41 -4.17 2.07 5.18
CA GLY A 41 -3.07 1.55 5.97
C GLY A 41 -1.72 1.65 5.28
N VAL A 42 -0.66 1.45 6.06
CA VAL A 42 0.73 1.44 5.61
C VAL A 42 1.35 0.07 5.88
N ILE A 43 2.01 -0.50 4.88
CA ILE A 43 2.82 -1.70 5.00
C ILE A 43 4.27 -1.27 5.22
N ILE A 44 4.89 -1.77 6.27
CA ILE A 44 6.31 -1.58 6.56
C ILE A 44 7.04 -2.90 6.35
N VAL A 45 7.95 -2.93 5.38
CA VAL A 45 8.76 -4.11 5.07
C VAL A 45 10.14 -3.96 5.66
N GLY A 46 10.46 -4.82 6.60
CA GLY A 46 11.75 -4.81 7.32
C GLY A 46 11.59 -4.44 8.78
N GLU A 47 12.39 -5.10 9.61
CA GLU A 47 12.43 -4.91 11.04
C GLU A 47 13.71 -4.19 11.45
N SER A 48 13.53 -3.00 11.95
CA SER A 48 14.57 -2.19 12.59
C SER A 48 13.93 -1.43 13.75
N GLU A 49 14.72 -0.94 14.66
CA GLU A 49 14.22 -0.10 15.75
C GLU A 49 13.48 1.13 15.21
N PHE A 50 13.96 1.68 14.11
CA PHE A 50 13.32 2.79 13.42
C PHE A 50 11.95 2.40 12.83
N SER A 51 11.85 1.21 12.19
CA SER A 51 10.57 0.75 11.61
C SER A 51 9.51 0.50 12.70
N PHE A 52 9.91 -0.01 13.87
CA PHE A 52 9.02 -0.16 15.02
C PHE A 52 8.51 1.17 15.55
N HIS A 53 9.41 2.14 15.76
CA HIS A 53 9.01 3.48 16.22
C HIS A 53 8.12 4.19 15.21
N LEU A 54 8.41 4.07 13.93
CA LEU A 54 7.56 4.61 12.86
C LEU A 54 6.18 3.96 12.89
N GLY A 55 6.11 2.63 12.99
CA GLY A 55 4.85 1.89 13.07
C GLY A 55 4.01 2.29 14.27
N ILE A 56 4.62 2.42 15.46
CA ILE A 56 3.94 2.89 16.68
C ILE A 56 3.36 4.28 16.47
N ASN A 57 4.15 5.22 15.96
CA ASN A 57 3.70 6.58 15.70
C ASN A 57 2.52 6.63 14.71
N LEU A 58 2.58 5.88 13.62
CA LEU A 58 1.49 5.82 12.65
C LEU A 58 0.21 5.26 13.28
N ARG A 59 0.32 4.19 14.05
CA ARG A 59 -0.80 3.56 14.76
C ARG A 59 -1.43 4.51 15.78
N ASP A 60 -0.61 5.22 16.56
CA ASP A 60 -1.09 6.18 17.55
C ASP A 60 -1.85 7.35 16.91
N HIS A 61 -1.61 7.62 15.63
CA HIS A 61 -2.39 8.56 14.81
C HIS A 61 -3.57 7.91 14.08
N GLY A 62 -3.91 6.66 14.41
CA GLY A 62 -5.06 5.96 13.83
C GLY A 62 -4.85 5.43 12.42
N ILE A 63 -3.60 5.31 11.96
CA ILE A 63 -3.26 4.72 10.67
C ILE A 63 -3.00 3.23 10.87
N PRO A 64 -3.73 2.33 10.21
CA PRO A 64 -3.47 0.89 10.27
C PRO A 64 -2.06 0.58 9.74
N VAL A 65 -1.30 -0.19 10.50
CA VAL A 65 0.06 -0.59 10.13
C VAL A 65 0.16 -2.09 10.11
N MET A 66 0.66 -2.62 8.98
CA MET A 66 1.06 -4.02 8.85
C MET A 66 2.58 -4.07 8.77
N MET A 67 3.20 -4.93 9.55
CA MET A 67 4.63 -5.19 9.46
C MET A 67 4.87 -6.48 8.69
N PHE A 68 5.78 -6.40 7.73
CA PHE A 68 6.23 -7.55 6.96
C PHE A 68 7.69 -7.86 7.28
N ASN A 69 7.92 -9.09 7.74
CA ASN A 69 9.28 -9.58 8.00
C ASN A 69 9.70 -10.62 6.98
N LEU A 70 10.95 -10.52 6.56
CA LEU A 70 11.60 -11.50 5.67
C LEU A 70 11.97 -12.81 6.37
N PHE A 71 12.15 -12.78 7.69
CA PHE A 71 12.63 -13.89 8.47
C PHE A 71 11.61 -14.27 9.55
N GLU A 72 11.14 -15.50 9.52
CA GLU A 72 10.08 -16.01 10.41
C GLU A 72 10.35 -15.83 11.91
N ASN A 73 11.62 -15.73 12.31
CA ASN A 73 11.99 -15.73 13.74
C ASN A 73 11.87 -14.36 14.43
N THR A 74 11.64 -13.28 13.72
CA THR A 74 11.63 -11.91 14.27
C THR A 74 10.20 -11.35 14.46
N SER A 75 9.20 -12.04 13.94
CA SER A 75 7.82 -11.58 14.02
C SER A 75 7.21 -11.57 15.42
N GLU A 76 7.86 -12.18 16.42
CA GLU A 76 7.40 -12.17 17.81
C GLU A 76 7.38 -10.75 18.39
N LYS A 77 8.43 -9.96 18.15
CA LYS A 77 8.52 -8.58 18.65
C LYS A 77 7.45 -7.68 18.03
N ALA A 78 7.16 -7.84 16.74
CA ALA A 78 6.11 -7.08 16.08
C ALA A 78 4.73 -7.47 16.61
N HIS A 79 4.51 -8.75 16.87
CA HIS A 79 3.27 -9.26 17.45
C HIS A 79 3.08 -8.79 18.91
N GLU A 80 4.15 -8.83 19.73
CA GLU A 80 4.15 -8.29 21.09
C GLU A 80 3.86 -6.78 21.13
N ALA A 81 4.36 -6.04 20.13
CA ALA A 81 4.06 -4.62 19.96
C ALA A 81 2.63 -4.36 19.42
N GLY A 82 1.85 -5.43 19.14
CA GLY A 82 0.45 -5.33 18.71
C GLY A 82 0.29 -4.93 17.23
N PHE A 83 1.28 -5.20 16.40
CA PHE A 83 1.16 -5.03 14.95
C PHE A 83 0.54 -6.25 14.29
N GLU A 84 -0.20 -6.02 13.22
CA GLU A 84 -0.57 -7.07 12.29
C GLU A 84 0.66 -7.49 11.51
N VAL A 85 1.05 -8.76 11.64
CA VAL A 85 2.25 -9.29 10.99
C VAL A 85 1.83 -10.21 9.86
N PHE A 86 2.28 -9.89 8.66
CA PHE A 86 2.06 -10.75 7.52
C PHE A 86 3.10 -11.88 7.49
N LYS A 87 2.61 -13.11 7.46
CA LYS A 87 3.44 -14.33 7.32
C LYS A 87 3.32 -14.85 5.89
N GLY A 88 4.28 -14.54 5.06
CA GLY A 88 4.29 -15.02 3.69
C GLY A 88 5.49 -14.50 2.89
N ASN A 89 5.60 -14.94 1.65
CA ASN A 89 6.62 -14.44 0.75
C ASN A 89 6.03 -13.28 -0.08
N LEU A 90 6.49 -12.06 0.16
CA LEU A 90 6.05 -10.85 -0.54
C LEU A 90 6.29 -10.92 -2.06
N LEU A 91 7.27 -11.73 -2.48
CA LEU A 91 7.65 -11.92 -3.87
C LEU A 91 6.92 -13.11 -4.54
N SER A 92 6.04 -13.80 -3.81
CA SER A 92 5.22 -14.85 -4.41
C SER A 92 3.90 -14.24 -4.89
N SER A 93 3.68 -14.24 -6.20
CA SER A 93 2.44 -13.84 -6.87
C SER A 93 1.27 -14.77 -6.52
N ASN A 94 0.83 -14.75 -5.27
CA ASN A 94 -0.31 -15.54 -4.82
C ASN A 94 -1.50 -14.58 -4.62
N ASP A 95 -2.56 -14.72 -5.43
CA ASP A 95 -3.74 -13.84 -5.45
C ASP A 95 -4.39 -13.60 -4.08
N ARG A 96 -4.19 -14.52 -3.12
CA ARG A 96 -4.70 -14.36 -1.74
C ARG A 96 -3.93 -13.33 -0.93
N ILE A 97 -2.66 -13.13 -1.22
CA ILE A 97 -1.81 -12.17 -0.51
C ILE A 97 -2.26 -10.76 -0.87
N TYR A 98 -2.56 -10.53 -2.15
CA TYR A 98 -2.95 -9.22 -2.63
C TYR A 98 -4.30 -8.75 -2.09
N SER A 99 -5.26 -9.67 -1.85
CA SER A 99 -6.57 -9.28 -1.30
C SER A 99 -6.47 -8.70 0.12
N ASP A 100 -5.58 -9.22 0.95
CA ASP A 100 -5.36 -8.70 2.31
C ASP A 100 -4.55 -7.39 2.28
N LEU A 101 -3.68 -7.23 1.28
CA LEU A 101 -2.89 -6.02 1.09
C LEU A 101 -3.70 -4.85 0.52
N LEU A 102 -4.85 -5.10 -0.12
CA LEU A 102 -5.72 -4.04 -0.68
C LEU A 102 -6.28 -3.06 0.37
N ARG A 103 -6.26 -3.41 1.65
CA ARG A 103 -6.60 -2.49 2.75
C ARG A 103 -5.52 -1.44 3.00
N TYR A 104 -4.32 -1.67 2.48
CA TYR A 104 -3.17 -0.81 2.60
C TYR A 104 -2.90 -0.16 1.26
N ASN A 105 -2.67 1.14 1.25
CA ASN A 105 -2.40 1.86 0.01
C ASN A 105 -0.98 2.37 -0.11
N LYS A 106 -0.18 2.21 0.94
CA LYS A 106 1.23 2.63 0.95
C LYS A 106 2.13 1.52 1.47
N CYS A 107 3.28 1.36 0.81
CA CYS A 107 4.30 0.40 1.21
C CYS A 107 5.65 1.10 1.38
N ILE A 108 6.33 0.84 2.48
CA ILE A 108 7.64 1.41 2.77
C ILE A 108 8.65 0.27 2.95
N LEU A 109 9.60 0.19 2.03
CA LEU A 109 10.66 -0.81 2.01
C LEU A 109 11.86 -0.31 2.81
N MET A 110 12.13 -0.93 3.94
CA MET A 110 13.17 -0.53 4.90
C MET A 110 14.11 -1.68 5.29
N THR A 111 14.23 -2.71 4.46
CA THR A 111 15.16 -3.79 4.77
C THR A 111 16.60 -3.34 4.59
N GLN A 112 17.54 -4.05 5.24
CA GLN A 112 18.97 -3.78 5.08
C GLN A 112 19.53 -4.29 3.73
N SER A 113 18.74 -4.97 2.93
CA SER A 113 19.14 -5.50 1.63
C SER A 113 18.63 -4.61 0.50
N PHE A 114 19.54 -3.88 -0.14
CA PHE A 114 19.19 -3.10 -1.34
C PHE A 114 18.61 -3.96 -2.46
N ILE A 115 19.17 -5.16 -2.66
CA ILE A 115 18.72 -6.10 -3.69
C ILE A 115 17.26 -6.52 -3.43
N PHE A 116 16.97 -6.87 -2.18
CA PHE A 116 15.61 -7.25 -1.81
C PHE A 116 14.64 -6.08 -1.97
N ASN A 117 15.00 -4.90 -1.47
CA ASN A 117 14.16 -3.71 -1.60
C ASN A 117 13.89 -3.39 -3.08
N SER A 118 14.89 -3.53 -3.95
CA SER A 118 14.73 -3.29 -5.39
C SER A 118 13.82 -4.33 -6.05
N LEU A 119 13.93 -5.60 -5.70
CA LEU A 119 13.04 -6.64 -6.21
C LEU A 119 11.61 -6.45 -5.71
N ALA A 120 11.43 -6.19 -4.43
CA ALA A 120 10.12 -5.93 -3.83
C ALA A 120 9.47 -4.67 -4.42
N PHE A 121 10.25 -3.62 -4.68
CA PHE A 121 9.78 -2.41 -5.35
C PHE A 121 9.20 -2.71 -6.73
N ASN A 122 9.95 -3.45 -7.55
CA ASN A 122 9.50 -3.81 -8.90
C ASN A 122 8.24 -4.70 -8.89
N GLU A 123 8.08 -5.57 -7.88
CA GLU A 123 6.92 -6.44 -7.74
C GLU A 123 5.69 -5.68 -7.23
N LEU A 124 5.88 -4.74 -6.29
CA LEU A 124 4.77 -4.04 -5.65
C LEU A 124 4.28 -2.80 -6.41
N VAL A 125 5.13 -2.17 -7.21
CA VAL A 125 4.74 -0.97 -7.99
C VAL A 125 3.57 -1.20 -8.93
N PRO A 126 3.45 -2.33 -9.66
CA PRO A 126 2.29 -2.60 -10.50
C PRO A 126 0.97 -2.64 -9.72
N GLU A 127 0.98 -3.09 -8.46
CA GLU A 127 -0.20 -3.25 -7.63
C GLU A 127 -0.56 -1.97 -6.86
N PHE A 128 0.43 -1.35 -6.23
CA PHE A 128 0.23 -0.17 -5.38
C PHE A 128 0.34 1.16 -6.12
N GLY A 129 1.02 1.18 -7.27
CA GLY A 129 1.39 2.39 -7.98
C GLY A 129 2.69 3.01 -7.50
N LEU A 130 3.41 3.65 -8.43
CA LEU A 130 4.75 4.21 -8.21
C LEU A 130 4.82 5.21 -7.05
N ASN A 131 3.77 6.00 -6.83
CA ASN A 131 3.70 7.02 -5.77
C ASN A 131 3.41 6.44 -4.38
N ASN A 132 3.07 5.16 -4.31
CA ASN A 132 2.64 4.49 -3.09
C ASN A 132 3.65 3.47 -2.56
N VAL A 133 4.76 3.26 -3.27
CA VAL A 133 5.85 2.41 -2.83
C VAL A 133 7.09 3.27 -2.63
N ASP A 134 7.51 3.42 -1.38
CA ASP A 134 8.73 4.14 -1.01
C ASP A 134 9.83 3.15 -0.63
N MET A 135 11.03 3.43 -1.05
CA MET A 135 12.22 2.67 -0.66
C MET A 135 13.16 3.57 0.13
N MET A 136 13.44 3.19 1.37
CA MET A 136 14.43 3.90 2.18
C MET A 136 15.84 3.58 1.66
N PRO A 137 16.71 4.60 1.55
CA PRO A 137 18.10 4.36 1.19
C PRO A 137 18.75 3.47 2.26
N VAL A 138 19.33 2.37 1.82
CA VAL A 138 20.16 1.54 2.70
C VAL A 138 21.43 2.33 3.00
N SER A 139 21.63 2.68 4.26
CA SER A 139 22.91 3.24 4.69
C SER A 139 23.96 2.14 4.56
N PHE A 140 24.72 2.17 3.48
CA PHE A 140 25.94 1.37 3.41
C PHE A 140 26.87 1.92 4.48
N ASN A 141 27.05 1.16 5.55
CA ASN A 141 28.14 1.45 6.49
C ASN A 141 29.42 1.28 5.67
N ASP A 142 30.08 2.39 5.37
CA ASP A 142 31.33 2.43 4.58
C ASP A 142 32.43 1.50 5.15
N GLU A 143 32.31 1.11 6.42
CA GLU A 143 33.19 0.13 7.05
C GLU A 143 33.05 -1.29 6.49
N GLN A 144 31.88 -1.76 6.15
CA GLN A 144 31.72 -3.10 5.53
C GLN A 144 32.20 -3.12 4.07
N ALA A 145 31.99 -2.05 3.34
CA ALA A 145 32.51 -1.92 1.97
C ALA A 145 34.05 -1.85 1.97
N ARG A 146 34.66 -1.16 2.93
CA ARG A 146 36.14 -1.09 3.09
C ARG A 146 36.75 -2.43 3.50
N ASN A 147 36.11 -3.19 4.38
CA ASN A 147 36.62 -4.49 4.81
C ASN A 147 36.56 -5.55 3.69
N ASN A 148 35.61 -5.45 2.77
CA ASN A 148 35.53 -6.34 1.62
C ASN A 148 36.53 -5.98 0.49
N LEU A 149 37.05 -4.75 0.47
CA LEU A 149 38.08 -4.32 -0.48
C LEU A 149 39.50 -4.56 0.01
N ASN A 150 39.67 -4.79 1.31
CA ASN A 150 40.97 -5.06 1.95
C ASN A 150 41.14 -6.53 2.36
N GLY A 151 40.48 -7.45 1.70
CA GLY A 151 40.73 -8.89 1.82
C GLY A 151 42.12 -9.26 1.35
N PRO A 152 42.75 -10.28 1.95
CA PRO A 152 44.15 -10.61 1.79
C PRO A 152 44.55 -10.98 0.37
#